data_2f6a0cd9b602499945844a5782762000
#
_entry.id   2f6a0cd9b602499945844a5782762000
#
_cell.length_a   1.000
_cell.length_b   1.000
_cell.length_c   1.000
_cell.angle_alpha   90.00
_cell.angle_beta   90.00
_cell.angle_gamma   90.00
#
_symmetry.space_group_name_H-M   'P 1'
#
loop_
_entity.id
_entity.type
_entity.pdbx_description
1 polymer ?
#
loop_
_entity_poly.entity_id
_entity_poly.type
_entity_poly.pdbx_seq_one_letter_code
_entity_poly.pdbx_strand_id
1 'polypeptide(L)'
;VISNIDGLTTVKDKLSRIEAYGFSIVPYCSGPAQYENDEAVSLKDMVDHLEEISKSLHYPIDGIVFKFNDVEYGRSLGETSHHFKNAIAYKFYDETYETELVNIEWTMGRTGVLTPVAVFVPIDIDGSTVERASLHNWTVLNETLHGKGWKGQKIEVFKANMIIPQIASA
;
A
#
# COMPACT_ATOMS: atom_id res chain seq x y z
N VAL A 1 -10.68 -14.52 12.66
CA VAL A 1 -11.56 -15.07 13.69
C VAL A 1 -11.08 -16.42 14.28
N ILE A 2 -9.80 -16.76 14.12
CA ILE A 2 -9.17 -17.92 14.78
C ILE A 2 -8.42 -17.47 16.04
N SER A 3 -8.85 -16.38 16.66
CA SER A 3 -8.17 -15.78 17.81
C SER A 3 -8.30 -16.59 19.11
N ASN A 4 -9.24 -17.55 19.19
CA ASN A 4 -9.60 -18.24 20.43
C ASN A 4 -9.39 -19.76 20.37
N ILE A 5 -8.54 -20.26 19.48
CA ILE A 5 -8.14 -21.66 19.53
C ILE A 5 -7.01 -21.78 20.55
N ASP A 6 -7.29 -22.42 21.67
CA ASP A 6 -6.31 -22.68 22.72
C ASP A 6 -5.10 -23.47 22.18
N GLY A 7 -3.91 -23.08 22.59
CA GLY A 7 -2.66 -23.77 22.26
C GLY A 7 -1.93 -23.27 21.00
N LEU A 8 -2.46 -22.26 20.29
CA LEU A 8 -1.77 -21.64 19.15
C LEU A 8 -0.99 -20.41 19.62
N THR A 9 0.28 -20.59 19.94
CA THR A 9 1.14 -19.52 20.48
C THR A 9 1.80 -18.65 19.42
N THR A 10 1.86 -19.13 18.17
CA THR A 10 2.49 -18.39 17.07
C THR A 10 1.51 -18.07 15.94
N VAL A 11 1.84 -17.01 15.19
CA VAL A 11 1.08 -16.65 13.97
C VAL A 11 1.24 -17.75 12.92
N LYS A 12 2.43 -18.34 12.81
CA LYS A 12 2.71 -19.47 11.92
C LYS A 12 1.80 -20.65 12.19
N ASP A 13 1.62 -21.05 13.47
CA ASP A 13 0.73 -22.15 13.83
C ASP A 13 -0.73 -21.87 13.45
N LYS A 14 -1.15 -20.60 13.60
CA LYS A 14 -2.50 -20.17 13.18
C LYS A 14 -2.68 -20.27 11.67
N LEU A 15 -1.70 -19.85 10.88
CA LEU A 15 -1.74 -19.97 9.43
C LEU A 15 -1.78 -21.43 9.00
N SER A 16 -0.91 -22.28 9.55
CA SER A 16 -0.92 -23.73 9.28
C SER A 16 -2.25 -24.39 9.64
N ARG A 17 -2.90 -23.94 10.71
CA ARG A 17 -4.22 -24.44 11.09
C ARG A 17 -5.30 -24.02 10.10
N ILE A 18 -5.25 -22.79 9.60
CA ILE A 18 -6.17 -22.29 8.56
C ILE A 18 -6.01 -23.12 7.28
N GLU A 19 -4.77 -23.40 6.89
CA GLU A 19 -4.46 -24.22 5.73
C GLU A 19 -4.95 -25.66 5.91
N ALA A 20 -4.78 -26.23 7.09
CA ALA A 20 -5.31 -27.56 7.42
C ALA A 20 -6.85 -27.67 7.35
N TYR A 21 -7.56 -26.55 7.45
CA TYR A 21 -9.00 -26.47 7.22
C TYR A 21 -9.38 -26.30 5.74
N GLY A 22 -8.40 -26.32 4.82
CA GLY A 22 -8.61 -26.21 3.38
C GLY A 22 -8.72 -24.79 2.85
N PHE A 23 -8.36 -23.78 3.65
CA PHE A 23 -8.29 -22.38 3.16
C PHE A 23 -6.93 -22.09 2.54
N SER A 24 -6.94 -21.35 1.45
CA SER A 24 -5.71 -20.76 0.91
C SER A 24 -5.22 -19.63 1.81
N ILE A 25 -3.94 -19.63 2.12
CA ILE A 25 -3.28 -18.55 2.87
C ILE A 25 -2.41 -17.72 1.94
N VAL A 26 -2.22 -16.45 2.28
CA VAL A 26 -1.26 -15.60 1.57
C VAL A 26 0.16 -16.11 1.79
N PRO A 27 1.05 -16.04 0.79
CA PRO A 27 2.45 -16.36 0.95
C PRO A 27 3.09 -15.57 2.10
N TYR A 28 3.94 -16.22 2.86
CA TYR A 28 4.68 -15.57 3.95
C TYR A 28 6.06 -16.19 4.11
N CYS A 29 6.99 -15.41 4.62
CA CYS A 29 8.28 -15.86 5.10
C CYS A 29 8.34 -15.74 6.63
N SER A 30 9.10 -16.60 7.29
CA SER A 30 9.37 -16.48 8.71
C SER A 30 10.85 -16.71 8.97
N GLY A 31 11.46 -15.84 9.78
CA GLY A 31 12.86 -15.92 10.15
C GLY A 31 13.12 -15.23 11.48
N PRO A 32 14.30 -15.44 12.09
CA PRO A 32 14.71 -14.72 13.29
C PRO A 32 14.88 -13.24 12.98
N ALA A 33 14.37 -12.38 13.86
CA ALA A 33 14.57 -10.93 13.80
C ALA A 33 15.94 -10.50 14.34
N GLN A 34 16.98 -11.35 14.24
CA GLN A 34 18.29 -11.07 14.83
C GLN A 34 19.27 -10.57 13.76
N TYR A 35 19.79 -9.39 14.02
CA TYR A 35 20.89 -8.75 13.30
C TYR A 35 22.27 -9.22 13.79
N GLU A 36 22.40 -10.45 14.26
CA GLU A 36 23.68 -10.97 14.71
C GLU A 36 24.23 -12.01 13.73
N ASN A 37 25.29 -11.58 13.04
CA ASN A 37 26.18 -12.34 12.15
C ASN A 37 25.62 -12.74 10.78
N ASP A 38 26.33 -12.35 9.78
CA ASP A 38 26.47 -12.59 8.33
C ASP A 38 25.71 -13.74 7.61
N GLU A 39 24.86 -14.51 8.28
CA GLU A 39 24.04 -15.57 7.69
C GLU A 39 22.52 -15.35 7.81
N ALA A 40 22.10 -14.21 8.35
CA ALA A 40 20.69 -13.91 8.41
C ALA A 40 20.19 -13.53 7.01
N VAL A 41 19.17 -14.23 6.51
CA VAL A 41 18.41 -13.81 5.32
C VAL A 41 18.04 -12.35 5.51
N SER A 42 18.55 -11.49 4.65
CA SER A 42 18.31 -10.06 4.71
C SER A 42 16.80 -9.81 4.63
N LEU A 43 16.30 -8.82 5.37
CA LEU A 43 14.90 -8.38 5.20
C LEU A 43 14.57 -8.04 3.74
N LYS A 44 15.57 -7.52 3.03
CA LYS A 44 15.46 -7.25 1.60
C LYS A 44 15.21 -8.54 0.81
N ASP A 45 15.98 -9.60 1.07
CA ASP A 45 15.82 -10.87 0.34
C ASP A 45 14.43 -11.49 0.61
N MET A 46 13.89 -11.32 1.82
CA MET A 46 12.52 -11.76 2.14
C MET A 46 11.47 -10.94 1.36
N VAL A 47 11.68 -9.62 1.25
CA VAL A 47 10.81 -8.73 0.47
C VAL A 47 10.84 -9.12 -0.99
N ASP A 48 12.05 -9.22 -1.58
CA ASP A 48 12.25 -9.55 -2.99
C ASP A 48 11.64 -10.94 -3.32
N HIS A 49 11.83 -11.91 -2.44
CA HIS A 49 11.26 -13.26 -2.58
C HIS A 49 9.72 -13.25 -2.57
N LEU A 50 9.09 -12.53 -1.63
CA LEU A 50 7.63 -12.42 -1.57
C LEU A 50 7.05 -11.67 -2.78
N GLU A 51 7.78 -10.68 -3.29
CA GLU A 51 7.40 -9.97 -4.51
C GLU A 51 7.44 -10.90 -5.73
N GLU A 52 8.48 -11.72 -5.88
CA GLU A 52 8.57 -12.73 -6.94
C GLU A 52 7.43 -13.75 -6.86
N ILE A 53 7.12 -14.25 -5.66
CA ILE A 53 5.99 -15.16 -5.46
C ILE A 53 4.68 -14.49 -5.88
N SER A 54 4.45 -13.25 -5.48
CA SER A 54 3.23 -12.52 -5.83
C SER A 54 3.06 -12.38 -7.35
N LYS A 55 4.14 -12.06 -8.05
CA LYS A 55 4.17 -11.99 -9.52
C LYS A 55 3.84 -13.35 -10.15
N SER A 56 4.41 -14.43 -9.63
CA SER A 56 4.17 -15.80 -10.13
C SER A 56 2.73 -16.27 -9.93
N LEU A 57 2.10 -15.84 -8.83
CA LEU A 57 0.71 -16.16 -8.49
C LEU A 57 -0.30 -15.18 -9.10
N HIS A 58 0.17 -14.15 -9.80
CA HIS A 58 -0.65 -13.05 -10.33
C HIS A 58 -1.47 -12.34 -9.24
N TYR A 59 -0.92 -12.22 -8.04
CA TYR A 59 -1.48 -11.44 -6.95
C TYR A 59 -0.82 -10.07 -6.91
N PRO A 60 -1.52 -9.00 -7.32
CA PRO A 60 -0.97 -7.65 -7.16
C PRO A 60 -0.86 -7.31 -5.66
N ILE A 61 0.32 -6.87 -5.24
CA ILE A 61 0.59 -6.43 -3.87
C ILE A 61 1.17 -5.01 -3.89
N ASP A 62 0.75 -4.18 -2.95
CA ASP A 62 1.22 -2.81 -2.76
C ASP A 62 2.20 -2.68 -1.58
N GLY A 63 2.53 -3.79 -0.95
CA GLY A 63 3.44 -3.84 0.18
C GLY A 63 3.40 -5.15 0.94
N ILE A 64 4.18 -5.21 2.01
CA ILE A 64 4.35 -6.38 2.85
C ILE A 64 4.11 -5.98 4.31
N VAL A 65 3.51 -6.86 5.09
CA VAL A 65 3.29 -6.66 6.51
C VAL A 65 4.25 -7.52 7.31
N PHE A 66 5.16 -6.89 8.04
CA PHE A 66 6.00 -7.54 9.04
C PHE A 66 5.23 -7.65 10.35
N LYS A 67 5.22 -8.84 10.93
CA LYS A 67 4.47 -9.11 12.16
C LYS A 67 5.27 -10.00 13.11
N PHE A 68 5.19 -9.72 14.40
CA PHE A 68 5.76 -10.63 15.40
C PHE A 68 5.05 -11.99 15.34
N ASN A 69 5.86 -13.05 15.31
CA ASN A 69 5.32 -14.41 15.25
C ASN A 69 4.73 -14.87 16.59
N ASP A 70 5.31 -14.44 17.72
CA ASP A 70 4.78 -14.72 19.06
C ASP A 70 3.51 -13.89 19.31
N VAL A 71 2.40 -14.59 19.60
CA VAL A 71 1.08 -13.97 19.75
C VAL A 71 0.96 -13.21 21.08
N GLU A 72 1.52 -13.74 22.16
CA GLU A 72 1.46 -13.09 23.48
C GLU A 72 2.35 -11.84 23.51
N TYR A 73 3.56 -11.97 22.99
CA TYR A 73 4.43 -10.81 22.84
C TYR A 73 3.77 -9.73 21.99
N GLY A 74 3.21 -10.10 20.85
CA GLY A 74 2.48 -9.16 20.01
C GLY A 74 1.31 -8.45 20.72
N ARG A 75 0.59 -9.14 21.59
CA ARG A 75 -0.48 -8.56 22.42
C ARG A 75 0.07 -7.63 23.49
N SER A 76 1.22 -7.98 24.09
CA SER A 76 1.84 -7.17 25.16
C SER A 76 2.26 -5.78 24.68
N LEU A 77 2.50 -5.59 23.38
CA LEU A 77 2.82 -4.30 22.78
C LEU A 77 1.65 -3.32 22.77
N GLY A 78 0.43 -3.82 23.02
CA GLY A 78 -0.78 -3.03 23.05
C GLY A 78 -1.27 -2.58 21.68
N GLU A 79 -2.18 -1.61 21.69
CA GLU A 79 -2.81 -1.05 20.50
C GLU A 79 -2.83 0.48 20.54
N THR A 80 -2.96 1.09 19.38
CA THR A 80 -3.33 2.49 19.21
C THR A 80 -4.85 2.59 19.09
N SER A 81 -5.41 3.78 18.90
CA SER A 81 -6.84 3.96 18.65
C SER A 81 -7.39 3.15 17.46
N HIS A 82 -6.53 2.71 16.54
CA HIS A 82 -6.96 2.06 15.30
C HIS A 82 -6.18 0.79 14.92
N HIS A 83 -4.99 0.55 15.49
CA HIS A 83 -4.11 -0.55 15.07
C HIS A 83 -3.38 -1.19 16.23
N PHE A 84 -3.18 -2.52 16.14
CA PHE A 84 -2.29 -3.23 17.03
C PHE A 84 -0.82 -2.87 16.71
N LYS A 85 0.01 -2.72 17.75
CA LYS A 85 1.44 -2.41 17.60
C LYS A 85 2.31 -3.63 17.26
N ASN A 86 1.71 -4.76 17.00
CA ASN A 86 2.37 -6.04 16.72
C ASN A 86 2.78 -6.22 15.26
N ALA A 87 2.51 -5.25 14.41
CA ALA A 87 2.80 -5.31 12.99
C ALA A 87 3.19 -3.95 12.44
N ILE A 88 4.00 -3.95 11.39
CA ILE A 88 4.35 -2.77 10.59
C ILE A 88 4.17 -3.08 9.11
N ALA A 89 3.57 -2.18 8.37
CA ALA A 89 3.45 -2.28 6.94
C ALA A 89 4.64 -1.59 6.25
N TYR A 90 5.27 -2.30 5.34
CA TYR A 90 6.23 -1.76 4.39
C TYR A 90 5.52 -1.62 3.05
N LYS A 91 5.34 -0.39 2.60
CA LYS A 91 4.74 -0.08 1.30
C LYS A 91 5.83 -0.01 0.25
N PHE A 92 5.57 -0.59 -0.94
CA PHE A 92 6.43 -0.36 -2.09
C PHE A 92 6.29 1.09 -2.53
N TYR A 93 7.34 1.63 -3.13
CA TYR A 93 7.23 2.91 -3.81
C TYR A 93 6.42 2.71 -5.07
N ASP A 94 5.34 3.47 -5.22
CA ASP A 94 4.60 3.51 -6.46
C ASP A 94 5.48 4.17 -7.54
N GLU A 95 5.56 3.54 -8.72
CA GLU A 95 6.22 4.16 -9.87
C GLU A 95 5.46 5.42 -10.26
N THR A 96 6.19 6.52 -10.49
CA THR A 96 5.61 7.77 -10.96
C THR A 96 5.77 7.92 -12.46
N TYR A 97 4.79 8.51 -13.12
CA TYR A 97 4.73 8.71 -14.55
C TYR A 97 4.53 10.19 -14.86
N GLU A 98 5.43 10.76 -15.69
CA GLU A 98 5.35 12.17 -16.08
C GLU A 98 4.25 12.37 -17.12
N THR A 99 3.42 13.41 -16.94
CA THR A 99 2.42 13.86 -17.89
C THR A 99 2.22 15.38 -17.78
N GLU A 100 1.29 15.94 -18.55
CA GLU A 100 1.00 17.37 -18.57
C GLU A 100 -0.44 17.65 -18.12
N LEU A 101 -0.58 18.62 -17.20
CA LEU A 101 -1.90 19.09 -16.77
C LEU A 101 -2.62 19.79 -17.93
N VAL A 102 -3.85 19.39 -18.20
CA VAL A 102 -4.72 19.99 -19.22
C VAL A 102 -5.66 21.00 -18.59
N ASN A 103 -6.29 20.63 -17.47
CA ASN A 103 -7.29 21.46 -16.79
C ASN A 103 -7.50 21.00 -15.35
N ILE A 104 -8.16 21.85 -14.56
CA ILE A 104 -8.71 21.48 -13.25
C ILE A 104 -10.22 21.65 -13.32
N GLU A 105 -10.92 20.55 -13.11
CA GLU A 105 -12.38 20.55 -13.03
C GLU A 105 -12.82 20.58 -11.57
N TRP A 106 -13.92 21.27 -11.31
CA TRP A 106 -14.52 21.33 -9.99
C TRP A 106 -15.81 20.53 -10.00
N THR A 107 -15.89 19.49 -9.21
CA THR A 107 -17.07 18.65 -9.05
C THR A 107 -17.74 18.93 -7.73
N MET A 108 -19.07 19.04 -7.72
CA MET A 108 -19.83 19.24 -6.49
C MET A 108 -20.47 17.92 -6.06
N GLY A 109 -20.13 17.48 -4.85
CA GLY A 109 -20.74 16.31 -4.24
C GLY A 109 -22.16 16.58 -3.75
N ARG A 110 -22.89 15.53 -3.34
CA ARG A 110 -24.27 15.63 -2.82
C ARG A 110 -24.38 16.52 -1.56
N THR A 111 -23.30 16.68 -0.83
CA THR A 111 -23.22 17.52 0.38
C THR A 111 -22.89 18.98 0.08
N GLY A 112 -22.77 19.38 -1.19
CA GLY A 112 -22.38 20.73 -1.61
C GLY A 112 -20.88 21.01 -1.52
N VAL A 113 -20.05 20.02 -1.19
CA VAL A 113 -18.59 20.16 -1.16
C VAL A 113 -18.05 20.15 -2.58
N LEU A 114 -17.25 21.17 -2.92
CA LEU A 114 -16.51 21.26 -4.18
C LEU A 114 -15.17 20.52 -4.05
N THR A 115 -14.94 19.59 -4.95
CA THR A 115 -13.69 18.80 -5.03
C THR A 115 -13.00 19.09 -6.36
N PRO A 116 -11.73 19.55 -6.34
CA PRO A 116 -10.95 19.72 -7.55
C PRO A 116 -10.46 18.37 -8.08
N VAL A 117 -10.50 18.22 -9.40
CA VAL A 117 -10.02 17.04 -10.13
C VAL A 117 -9.05 17.53 -11.20
N ALA A 118 -7.83 17.06 -11.15
CA ALA A 118 -6.87 17.30 -12.22
C ALA A 118 -7.23 16.47 -13.45
N VAL A 119 -7.26 17.10 -14.61
CA VAL A 119 -7.35 16.46 -15.92
C VAL A 119 -6.01 16.65 -16.62
N PHE A 120 -5.41 15.56 -17.09
CA PHE A 120 -4.08 15.58 -17.70
C PHE A 120 -4.04 14.75 -18.98
N VAL A 121 -2.97 14.87 -19.73
CA VAL A 121 -2.78 14.08 -20.95
C VAL A 121 -2.83 12.60 -20.59
N PRO A 122 -3.69 11.79 -21.24
CA PRO A 122 -3.84 10.38 -20.91
C PRO A 122 -2.51 9.62 -20.94
N ILE A 123 -2.27 8.83 -19.92
CA ILE A 123 -1.09 7.95 -19.80
C ILE A 123 -1.54 6.54 -19.45
N ASP A 124 -0.77 5.56 -19.87
CA ASP A 124 -0.97 4.17 -19.45
C ASP A 124 -0.18 3.90 -18.17
N ILE A 125 -0.88 3.41 -17.15
CA ILE A 125 -0.27 2.99 -15.89
C ILE A 125 -0.78 1.57 -15.61
N ASP A 126 0.12 0.60 -15.61
CA ASP A 126 -0.19 -0.81 -15.36
C ASP A 126 -1.32 -1.35 -16.24
N GLY A 127 -1.27 -1.05 -17.55
CA GLY A 127 -2.24 -1.52 -18.54
C GLY A 127 -3.62 -0.87 -18.44
N SER A 128 -3.74 0.26 -17.74
CA SER A 128 -4.96 1.07 -17.75
C SER A 128 -4.68 2.53 -18.04
N THR A 129 -5.44 3.10 -18.96
CA THR A 129 -5.34 4.52 -19.32
C THR A 129 -5.92 5.39 -18.20
N VAL A 130 -5.12 6.33 -17.73
CA VAL A 130 -5.48 7.28 -16.67
C VAL A 130 -5.36 8.70 -17.22
N GLU A 131 -6.36 9.53 -16.98
CA GLU A 131 -6.42 10.92 -17.42
C GLU A 131 -6.93 11.89 -16.36
N ARG A 132 -7.29 11.38 -15.18
CA ARG A 132 -7.94 12.15 -14.10
C ARG A 132 -7.43 11.69 -12.75
N ALA A 133 -7.17 12.66 -11.85
CA ALA A 133 -6.83 12.39 -10.45
C ALA A 133 -7.53 13.38 -9.52
N SER A 134 -8.02 12.90 -8.38
CA SER A 134 -8.59 13.78 -7.36
C SER A 134 -7.52 14.60 -6.66
N LEU A 135 -7.76 15.88 -6.50
CA LEU A 135 -6.95 16.77 -5.67
C LEU A 135 -7.60 17.03 -4.29
N HIS A 136 -8.63 16.25 -3.94
CA HIS A 136 -9.33 16.23 -2.67
C HIS A 136 -9.92 17.57 -2.22
N ASN A 137 -9.14 18.61 -2.08
CA ASN A 137 -9.55 19.94 -1.65
C ASN A 137 -8.56 21.02 -2.11
N TRP A 138 -8.88 22.29 -1.84
CA TRP A 138 -8.06 23.43 -2.21
C TRP A 138 -6.64 23.38 -1.61
N THR A 139 -6.50 22.93 -0.37
CA THR A 139 -5.20 22.87 0.30
C THR A 139 -4.28 21.88 -0.41
N VAL A 140 -4.75 20.67 -0.66
CA VAL A 140 -4.00 19.63 -1.39
C VAL A 140 -3.68 20.10 -2.81
N LEU A 141 -4.64 20.71 -3.53
CA LEU A 141 -4.40 21.28 -4.84
C LEU A 141 -3.23 22.30 -4.81
N ASN A 142 -3.29 23.24 -3.87
CA ASN A 142 -2.29 24.31 -3.79
C ASN A 142 -0.91 23.80 -3.40
N GLU A 143 -0.84 22.81 -2.52
CA GLU A 143 0.41 22.16 -2.10
C GLU A 143 1.01 21.32 -3.23
N THR A 144 0.20 20.49 -3.88
CA THR A 144 0.64 19.55 -4.92
C THR A 144 1.05 20.26 -6.23
N LEU A 145 0.28 21.28 -6.66
CA LEU A 145 0.53 22.01 -7.91
C LEU A 145 1.29 23.32 -7.72
N HIS A 146 1.77 23.61 -6.50
CA HIS A 146 2.45 24.87 -6.15
C HIS A 146 1.64 26.11 -6.54
N GLY A 147 0.33 26.06 -6.33
CA GLY A 147 -0.62 27.13 -6.67
C GLY A 147 -1.87 26.61 -7.38
N LYS A 148 -2.38 27.36 -8.32
CA LYS A 148 -3.63 27.03 -9.03
C LYS A 148 -3.49 25.93 -10.09
N GLY A 149 -2.25 25.59 -10.45
CA GLY A 149 -1.97 24.80 -11.64
C GLY A 149 -2.22 25.59 -12.94
N TRP A 150 -1.59 25.17 -14.02
CA TRP A 150 -1.79 25.79 -15.36
C TRP A 150 -1.69 24.71 -16.44
N LYS A 151 -2.31 24.98 -17.57
CA LYS A 151 -2.25 24.10 -18.73
C LYS A 151 -0.81 23.90 -19.21
N GLY A 152 -0.38 22.66 -19.39
CA GLY A 152 0.98 22.28 -19.79
C GLY A 152 1.97 22.20 -18.64
N GLN A 153 1.53 22.35 -17.38
CA GLN A 153 2.37 22.07 -16.22
C GLN A 153 2.71 20.59 -16.19
N LYS A 154 3.99 20.27 -16.06
CA LYS A 154 4.43 18.89 -15.88
C LYS A 154 4.04 18.42 -14.49
N ILE A 155 3.50 17.22 -14.43
CA ILE A 155 3.07 16.57 -13.20
C ILE A 155 3.51 15.12 -13.22
N GLU A 156 3.79 14.58 -12.04
CA GLU A 156 4.02 13.15 -11.84
C GLU A 156 2.78 12.51 -11.25
N VAL A 157 2.33 11.43 -11.85
CA VAL A 157 1.12 10.70 -11.46
C VAL A 157 1.49 9.28 -11.10
N PHE A 158 0.84 8.73 -10.08
CA PHE A 158 0.96 7.33 -9.67
C PHE A 158 -0.41 6.77 -9.30
N LYS A 159 -0.51 5.44 -9.18
CA LYS A 159 -1.72 4.78 -8.66
C LYS A 159 -1.52 4.36 -7.21
N ALA A 160 -2.09 5.10 -6.28
CA ALA A 160 -2.14 4.67 -4.89
C ALA A 160 -2.93 3.37 -4.76
N ASN A 161 -2.35 2.40 -4.04
CA ASN A 161 -2.91 1.05 -3.88
C ASN A 161 -3.26 0.38 -5.23
N MET A 162 -2.49 0.67 -6.28
CA MET A 162 -2.67 0.15 -7.65
C MET A 162 -4.03 0.48 -8.32
N ILE A 163 -4.84 1.33 -7.73
CA ILE A 163 -6.22 1.61 -8.18
C ILE A 163 -6.49 3.09 -8.35
N ILE A 164 -6.08 3.92 -7.39
CA ILE A 164 -6.52 5.32 -7.29
C ILE A 164 -5.45 6.25 -7.85
N PRO A 165 -5.68 6.93 -8.99
CA PRO A 165 -4.73 7.90 -9.52
C PRO A 165 -4.56 9.09 -8.57
N GLN A 166 -3.31 9.44 -8.30
CA GLN A 166 -2.92 10.60 -7.50
C GLN A 166 -1.76 11.35 -8.15
N ILE A 167 -1.62 12.62 -7.85
CA ILE A 167 -0.49 13.44 -8.28
C ILE A 167 0.55 13.39 -7.17
N ALA A 168 1.77 13.00 -7.51
CA ALA A 168 2.90 12.93 -6.59
C ALA A 168 3.57 14.30 -6.44
N SER A 169 3.81 14.96 -7.58
CA SER A 169 4.49 16.25 -7.65
C SER A 169 4.15 17.02 -8.93
N ALA A 170 4.51 18.30 -8.97
CA ALA A 170 4.35 19.18 -10.13
C ALA A 170 5.48 20.23 -10.19
#